data_ec9c493a3276aae261444a03aeae667b
#
_entry.id   ec9c493a3276aae261444a03aeae667b
#
_cell.length_a   1.000
_cell.length_b   1.000
_cell.length_c   1.000
_cell.angle_alpha   90.00
_cell.angle_beta   90.00
_cell.angle_gamma   90.00
#
_symmetry.space_group_name_H-M   'P 1'
#
loop_
_entity.id
_entity.type
_entity.pdbx_description
1 polymer ?
#
loop_
_entity_poly.entity_id
_entity_poly.type
_entity_poly.pdbx_seq_one_letter_code
_entity_poly.pdbx_strand_id
1 'polypeptide(L)'
;MSDSVITQLKASPVRRGFALLVMMLLGFLLLYLTMTTDASFFHKVFLVAVAAAVLWMARAMQRGTTGYIELRTTGLFFENGRTLALIDDITRVERGVFAFKPSNGFVVSLKQKTNRAWIPGMYWKFGARIGIGGVTAPSDAKFMSDTLAVLIAEREGSSLMGMKL
;
A
#
# COMPACT_ATOMS: atom_id res chain seq x y z
N MET A 1 -18.16 9.27 -20.31
CA MET A 1 -18.14 9.70 -18.89
C MET A 1 -16.73 10.19 -18.59
N SER A 2 -16.58 11.42 -18.13
CA SER A 2 -15.26 11.98 -17.79
C SER A 2 -14.70 11.21 -16.58
N ASP A 3 -13.50 10.66 -16.70
CA ASP A 3 -12.78 9.94 -15.63
C ASP A 3 -12.30 10.97 -14.59
N SER A 4 -13.21 11.35 -13.69
CA SER A 4 -12.94 12.38 -12.68
C SER A 4 -12.26 11.76 -11.46
N VAL A 5 -11.23 12.44 -10.96
CA VAL A 5 -10.57 12.09 -9.70
C VAL A 5 -11.50 12.47 -8.55
N ILE A 6 -11.89 11.48 -7.74
CA ILE A 6 -12.77 11.69 -6.59
C ILE A 6 -11.95 12.00 -5.35
N THR A 7 -10.87 11.23 -5.11
CA THR A 7 -10.00 11.42 -3.96
C THR A 7 -8.59 10.90 -4.23
N GLN A 8 -7.61 11.44 -3.51
CA GLN A 8 -6.21 11.03 -3.56
C GLN A 8 -5.74 10.59 -2.18
N LEU A 9 -4.99 9.49 -2.14
CA LEU A 9 -4.34 8.98 -0.93
C LEU A 9 -2.83 9.16 -1.05
N LYS A 10 -2.28 9.99 -0.19
CA LYS A 10 -0.84 10.31 -0.13
C LYS A 10 -0.21 9.76 1.14
N ALA A 11 1.09 9.56 1.12
CA ALA A 11 1.85 9.28 2.33
C ALA A 11 1.81 10.50 3.27
N SER A 12 1.52 10.26 4.55
CA SER A 12 1.62 11.30 5.58
C SER A 12 3.11 11.67 5.80
N PRO A 13 3.49 12.95 5.67
CA PRO A 13 4.91 13.35 5.81
C PRO A 13 5.50 12.96 7.17
N VAL A 14 4.74 13.13 8.25
CA VAL A 14 5.17 12.80 9.62
C VAL A 14 5.40 11.30 9.76
N ARG A 15 4.43 10.47 9.32
CA ARG A 15 4.54 9.00 9.41
C ARG A 15 5.66 8.45 8.54
N ARG A 16 5.79 8.98 7.34
CA ARG A 16 6.89 8.67 6.43
C ARG A 16 8.24 9.01 7.05
N GLY A 17 8.38 10.25 7.57
CA GLY A 17 9.62 10.71 8.22
C GLY A 17 9.99 9.85 9.42
N PHE A 18 9.03 9.54 10.29
CA PHE A 18 9.23 8.67 11.45
C PHE A 18 9.66 7.26 11.04
N ALA A 19 8.97 6.64 10.09
CA ALA A 19 9.31 5.29 9.63
C ALA A 19 10.71 5.24 8.98
N LEU A 20 11.06 6.24 8.17
CA LEU A 20 12.40 6.35 7.58
C LEU A 20 13.48 6.55 8.66
N LEU A 21 13.22 7.41 9.66
CA LEU A 21 14.13 7.63 10.78
C LEU A 21 14.39 6.31 11.53
N VAL A 22 13.36 5.57 11.90
CA VAL A 22 13.50 4.28 12.61
C VAL A 22 14.29 3.28 11.79
N MET A 23 14.02 3.17 10.48
CA MET A 23 14.77 2.26 9.60
C MET A 23 16.24 2.67 9.47
N MET A 24 16.52 3.97 9.35
CA MET A 24 17.90 4.48 9.29
C MET A 24 18.66 4.21 10.59
N LEU A 25 18.04 4.52 11.74
CA LEU A 25 18.64 4.24 13.05
C LEU A 25 18.91 2.74 13.24
N LEU A 26 17.97 1.88 12.87
CA LEU A 26 18.15 0.43 12.93
C LEU A 26 19.31 -0.03 12.03
N GLY A 27 19.36 0.43 10.79
CA GLY A 27 20.42 0.07 9.85
C GLY A 27 21.80 0.50 10.35
N PHE A 28 21.93 1.72 10.85
CA PHE A 28 23.20 2.22 11.43
C PHE A 28 23.56 1.51 12.73
N LEU A 29 22.57 1.19 13.60
CA LEU A 29 22.83 0.44 14.81
C LEU A 29 23.37 -0.96 14.50
N LEU A 30 22.83 -1.66 13.51
CA LEU A 30 23.33 -2.96 13.09
C LEU A 30 24.77 -2.90 12.56
N LEU A 31 25.09 -1.85 11.79
CA LEU A 31 26.47 -1.61 11.34
C LEU A 31 27.41 -1.31 12.52
N TYR A 32 26.97 -0.49 13.46
CA TYR A 32 27.73 -0.18 14.67
C TYR A 32 28.01 -1.45 15.48
N LEU A 33 26.99 -2.29 15.72
CA LEU A 33 27.17 -3.56 16.43
C LEU A 33 28.15 -4.49 15.70
N THR A 34 28.15 -4.50 14.37
CA THR A 34 29.12 -5.29 13.58
C THR A 34 30.56 -4.88 13.87
N MET A 35 30.80 -3.58 14.11
CA MET A 35 32.16 -3.05 14.38
C MET A 35 32.60 -3.25 15.83
N THR A 36 31.67 -3.19 16.79
CA THR A 36 32.00 -3.16 18.22
C THR A 36 31.92 -4.54 18.91
N THR A 37 31.23 -5.50 18.30
CA THR A 37 31.03 -6.82 18.90
C THR A 37 32.11 -7.81 18.46
N ASP A 38 32.70 -8.54 19.40
CA ASP A 38 33.61 -9.66 19.15
C ASP A 38 32.82 -10.90 18.76
N ALA A 39 32.14 -10.85 17.60
CA ALA A 39 31.34 -11.94 17.07
C ALA A 39 32.13 -12.68 15.97
N SER A 40 31.74 -13.94 15.74
CA SER A 40 32.30 -14.74 14.65
C SER A 40 32.03 -14.07 13.29
N PHE A 41 32.88 -14.37 12.30
CA PHE A 41 32.78 -13.84 10.94
C PHE A 41 31.36 -14.00 10.36
N PHE A 42 30.74 -15.17 10.53
CA PHE A 42 29.38 -15.41 10.02
C PHE A 42 28.32 -14.49 10.64
N HIS A 43 28.40 -14.21 11.93
CA HIS A 43 27.50 -13.26 12.57
C HIS A 43 27.68 -11.83 12.05
N LYS A 44 28.92 -11.40 11.83
CA LYS A 44 29.21 -10.08 11.24
C LYS A 44 28.65 -9.97 9.83
N VAL A 45 28.84 -10.98 8.99
CA VAL A 45 28.26 -11.02 7.63
C VAL A 45 26.73 -10.96 7.68
N PHE A 46 26.10 -11.72 8.59
CA PHE A 46 24.65 -11.69 8.78
C PHE A 46 24.15 -10.29 9.18
N LEU A 47 24.79 -9.65 10.16
CA LEU A 47 24.41 -8.30 10.61
C LEU A 47 24.54 -7.28 9.49
N VAL A 48 25.61 -7.32 8.69
CA VAL A 48 25.80 -6.45 7.53
C VAL A 48 24.72 -6.69 6.47
N ALA A 49 24.39 -7.95 6.19
CA ALA A 49 23.35 -8.29 5.23
C ALA A 49 21.99 -7.75 5.66
N VAL A 50 21.64 -7.90 6.95
CA VAL A 50 20.39 -7.36 7.51
C VAL A 50 20.38 -5.83 7.47
N ALA A 51 21.49 -5.18 7.85
CA ALA A 51 21.63 -3.73 7.78
C ALA A 51 21.44 -3.21 6.35
N ALA A 52 22.08 -3.84 5.38
CA ALA A 52 21.93 -3.51 3.96
C ALA A 52 20.48 -3.67 3.48
N ALA A 53 19.80 -4.75 3.89
CA ALA A 53 18.40 -4.99 3.55
C ALA A 53 17.48 -3.91 4.15
N VAL A 54 17.68 -3.52 5.42
CA VAL A 54 16.91 -2.45 6.08
C VAL A 54 17.13 -1.09 5.41
N LEU A 55 18.37 -0.74 5.09
CA LEU A 55 18.69 0.53 4.42
C LEU A 55 18.16 0.55 2.98
N TRP A 56 18.24 -0.56 2.28
CA TRP A 56 17.62 -0.71 0.96
C TRP A 56 16.10 -0.54 1.03
N MET A 57 15.45 -1.15 2.03
CA MET A 57 14.01 -1.01 2.27
C MET A 57 13.62 0.46 2.56
N ALA A 58 14.40 1.16 3.39
CA ALA A 58 14.19 2.58 3.67
C ALA A 58 14.24 3.41 2.37
N ARG A 59 15.23 3.12 1.49
CA ARG A 59 15.33 3.81 0.20
C ARG A 59 14.18 3.46 -0.75
N ALA A 60 13.76 2.19 -0.81
CA ALA A 60 12.62 1.76 -1.60
C ALA A 60 11.33 2.45 -1.13
N MET A 61 11.11 2.52 0.20
CA MET A 61 10.01 3.23 0.80
C MET A 61 10.06 4.73 0.51
N GLN A 62 11.22 5.36 0.63
CA GLN A 62 11.40 6.78 0.33
C GLN A 62 10.97 7.10 -1.11
N ARG A 63 11.39 6.29 -2.08
CA ARG A 63 11.03 6.47 -3.49
C ARG A 63 9.55 6.19 -3.76
N GLY A 64 9.03 5.11 -3.19
CA GLY A 64 7.64 4.68 -3.43
C GLY A 64 6.59 5.58 -2.79
N THR A 65 6.92 6.25 -1.69
CA THR A 65 6.00 7.12 -0.95
C THR A 65 5.98 8.57 -1.44
N THR A 66 6.68 8.90 -2.53
CA THR A 66 6.52 10.16 -3.25
C THR A 66 5.29 10.15 -4.15
N GLY A 67 4.86 8.97 -4.60
CA GLY A 67 3.65 8.79 -5.37
C GLY A 67 2.36 8.88 -4.56
N TYR A 68 1.25 8.81 -5.23
CA TYR A 68 -0.10 8.86 -4.64
C TYR A 68 -1.02 7.84 -5.32
N ILE A 69 -2.07 7.43 -4.61
CA ILE A 69 -3.13 6.57 -5.14
C ILE A 69 -4.35 7.45 -5.39
N GLU A 70 -4.94 7.36 -6.58
CA GLU A 70 -6.16 8.05 -6.95
C GLU A 70 -7.32 7.07 -7.02
N LEU A 71 -8.44 7.47 -6.45
CA LEU A 71 -9.74 6.88 -6.73
C LEU A 71 -10.44 7.74 -7.77
N ARG A 72 -10.75 7.13 -8.89
CA ARG A 72 -11.54 7.71 -9.97
C ARG A 72 -12.85 6.96 -10.12
N THR A 73 -13.77 7.50 -10.88
CA THR A 73 -15.04 6.85 -11.19
C THR A 73 -14.88 5.49 -11.86
N THR A 74 -13.77 5.27 -12.56
CA THR A 74 -13.47 4.02 -13.29
C THR A 74 -12.66 3.01 -12.49
N GLY A 75 -11.95 3.43 -11.41
CA GLY A 75 -11.10 2.54 -10.64
C GLY A 75 -10.09 3.22 -9.73
N LEU A 76 -9.17 2.38 -9.25
CA LEU A 76 -8.01 2.78 -8.46
C LEU A 76 -6.77 2.87 -9.35
N PHE A 77 -6.07 3.97 -9.26
CA PHE A 77 -4.86 4.24 -10.03
C PHE A 77 -3.71 4.67 -9.11
N PHE A 78 -2.50 4.35 -9.51
CA PHE A 78 -1.29 4.84 -8.87
C PHE A 78 -0.56 5.74 -9.84
N GLU A 79 -0.08 6.85 -9.36
CA GLU A 79 0.76 7.84 -10.05
C GLU A 79 0.82 7.72 -11.59
N ASN A 80 0.59 8.78 -12.32
CA ASN A 80 0.61 8.79 -13.80
C ASN A 80 -0.39 7.83 -14.50
N GLY A 81 -1.50 7.48 -13.82
CA GLY A 81 -2.56 6.67 -14.41
C GLY A 81 -2.29 5.16 -14.44
N ARG A 82 -1.29 4.67 -13.70
CA ARG A 82 -1.03 3.22 -13.58
C ARG A 82 -2.21 2.53 -12.88
N THR A 83 -2.95 1.70 -13.59
CA THR A 83 -4.12 1.01 -13.06
C THR A 83 -3.75 0.03 -11.95
N LEU A 84 -4.33 0.20 -10.78
CA LEU A 84 -4.29 -0.76 -9.68
C LEU A 84 -5.44 -1.76 -9.80
N ALA A 85 -6.67 -1.27 -9.94
CA ALA A 85 -7.87 -2.08 -10.13
C ALA A 85 -8.96 -1.23 -10.80
N LEU A 86 -9.74 -1.81 -11.69
CA LEU A 86 -10.97 -1.21 -12.21
C LEU A 86 -12.12 -1.51 -11.26
N ILE A 87 -13.11 -0.62 -11.17
CA ILE A 87 -14.31 -0.83 -10.33
C ILE A 87 -15.01 -2.14 -10.71
N ASP A 88 -15.05 -2.49 -11.98
CA ASP A 88 -15.69 -3.71 -12.47
C ASP A 88 -15.01 -5.01 -12.00
N ASP A 89 -13.70 -4.94 -11.72
CA ASP A 89 -12.91 -6.08 -11.24
C ASP A 89 -12.95 -6.23 -9.73
N ILE A 90 -13.43 -5.22 -9.01
CA ILE A 90 -13.48 -5.24 -7.54
C ILE A 90 -14.73 -5.98 -7.08
N THR A 91 -14.54 -6.94 -6.18
CA THR A 91 -15.62 -7.69 -5.54
C THR A 91 -15.99 -7.15 -4.17
N ARG A 92 -15.00 -6.72 -3.39
CA ARG A 92 -15.22 -6.31 -1.99
C ARG A 92 -14.10 -5.43 -1.48
N VAL A 93 -14.45 -4.54 -0.53
CA VAL A 93 -13.51 -3.75 0.26
C VAL A 93 -13.56 -4.23 1.71
N GLU A 94 -12.42 -4.61 2.25
CA GLU A 94 -12.29 -5.14 3.61
C GLU A 94 -11.47 -4.19 4.48
N ARG A 95 -12.04 -3.81 5.63
CA ARG A 95 -11.37 -2.96 6.65
C ARG A 95 -11.25 -3.64 8.01
N GLY A 96 -11.76 -4.86 8.12
CA GLY A 96 -11.78 -5.60 9.38
C GLY A 96 -10.40 -5.79 10.00
N VAL A 97 -10.37 -6.00 11.32
CA VAL A 97 -9.12 -6.24 12.08
C VAL A 97 -8.44 -7.52 11.61
N PHE A 98 -9.21 -8.50 11.18
CA PHE A 98 -8.73 -9.79 10.65
C PHE A 98 -8.37 -9.76 9.16
N ALA A 99 -8.64 -8.66 8.44
CA ALA A 99 -8.13 -8.50 7.10
C ALA A 99 -6.60 -8.32 7.17
N PHE A 100 -5.86 -9.10 6.40
CA PHE A 100 -4.39 -8.95 6.29
C PHE A 100 -4.07 -7.64 5.55
N LYS A 101 -4.35 -6.53 6.23
CA LYS A 101 -4.29 -5.19 5.66
C LYS A 101 -3.04 -4.43 6.10
N PRO A 102 -2.52 -3.50 5.28
CA PRO A 102 -1.50 -2.56 5.72
C PRO A 102 -1.99 -1.71 6.90
N SER A 103 -1.05 -1.23 7.71
CA SER A 103 -1.36 -0.29 8.80
C SER A 103 -2.16 0.90 8.25
N ASN A 104 -3.23 1.30 8.96
CA ASN A 104 -4.09 2.42 8.59
C ASN A 104 -4.67 2.35 7.16
N GLY A 105 -4.95 1.14 6.69
CA GLY A 105 -5.38 0.90 5.32
C GLY A 105 -6.57 -0.04 5.23
N PHE A 106 -6.81 -0.50 4.01
CA PHE A 106 -7.86 -1.44 3.64
C PHE A 106 -7.35 -2.44 2.59
N VAL A 107 -8.11 -3.51 2.38
CA VAL A 107 -7.84 -4.50 1.34
C VAL A 107 -8.96 -4.48 0.33
N VAL A 108 -8.61 -4.54 -0.93
CA VAL A 108 -9.53 -4.68 -2.06
C VAL A 108 -9.39 -6.11 -2.60
N SER A 109 -10.49 -6.83 -2.68
CA SER A 109 -10.56 -8.16 -3.28
C SER A 109 -11.02 -8.04 -4.73
N LEU A 110 -10.35 -8.76 -5.64
CA LEU A 110 -10.59 -8.72 -7.07
C LEU A 110 -11.24 -10.02 -7.56
N LYS A 111 -11.94 -9.97 -8.69
CA LYS A 111 -12.49 -11.13 -9.39
C LYS A 111 -11.39 -12.05 -9.93
N GLN A 112 -10.29 -11.48 -10.38
CA GLN A 112 -9.17 -12.20 -11.00
C GLN A 112 -7.84 -11.89 -10.32
N LYS A 113 -6.88 -12.81 -10.47
CA LYS A 113 -5.51 -12.61 -10.00
C LYS A 113 -4.84 -11.49 -10.80
N THR A 114 -4.09 -10.66 -10.11
CA THR A 114 -3.32 -9.56 -10.70
C THR A 114 -1.81 -9.83 -10.59
N ASN A 115 -1.03 -9.14 -11.40
CA ASN A 115 0.42 -9.19 -11.31
C ASN A 115 0.90 -8.73 -9.92
N ARG A 116 1.93 -9.38 -9.41
CA ARG A 116 2.55 -9.00 -8.13
C ARG A 116 3.19 -7.63 -8.26
N ALA A 117 2.89 -6.76 -7.32
CA ALA A 117 3.53 -5.46 -7.18
C ALA A 117 3.57 -5.08 -5.70
N TRP A 118 4.61 -4.37 -5.32
CA TRP A 118 4.76 -3.91 -3.96
C TRP A 118 5.52 -2.58 -3.92
N ILE A 119 4.91 -1.61 -3.26
CA ILE A 119 5.54 -0.34 -2.93
C ILE A 119 5.50 -0.19 -1.41
N PRO A 120 6.65 -0.30 -0.73
CA PRO A 120 6.72 -0.19 0.72
C PRO A 120 6.07 1.09 1.22
N GLY A 121 5.16 0.95 2.20
CA GLY A 121 4.48 2.09 2.81
C GLY A 121 3.26 2.63 2.05
N MET A 122 2.92 2.10 0.86
CA MET A 122 1.77 2.56 0.06
C MET A 122 0.79 1.44 -0.29
N TYR A 123 1.24 0.40 -0.96
CA TYR A 123 0.38 -0.72 -1.34
C TYR A 123 1.15 -2.00 -1.66
N TRP A 124 0.44 -3.11 -1.64
CA TRP A 124 0.88 -4.38 -2.19
C TRP A 124 -0.21 -5.03 -3.03
N LYS A 125 0.18 -5.79 -4.04
CA LYS A 125 -0.70 -6.62 -4.89
C LYS A 125 -0.22 -8.05 -4.83
N PHE A 126 -1.08 -8.95 -4.38
CA PHE A 126 -0.77 -10.38 -4.28
C PHE A 126 -2.01 -11.23 -4.58
N GLY A 127 -1.93 -12.08 -5.60
CA GLY A 127 -3.06 -12.88 -6.04
C GLY A 127 -4.24 -11.99 -6.46
N ALA A 128 -5.41 -12.24 -5.92
CA ALA A 128 -6.64 -11.47 -6.16
C ALA A 128 -6.88 -10.39 -5.08
N ARG A 129 -5.84 -9.90 -4.41
CA ARG A 129 -5.95 -8.91 -3.34
C ARG A 129 -4.97 -7.76 -3.52
N ILE A 130 -5.42 -6.57 -3.17
CA ILE A 130 -4.61 -5.35 -3.12
C ILE A 130 -4.77 -4.76 -1.73
N GLY A 131 -3.68 -4.67 -0.99
CA GLY A 131 -3.65 -3.96 0.29
C GLY A 131 -3.15 -2.53 0.06
N ILE A 132 -3.94 -1.56 0.46
CA ILE A 132 -3.66 -0.13 0.34
C ILE A 132 -3.51 0.46 1.73
N GLY A 133 -2.42 1.18 1.99
CA GLY A 133 -2.12 1.77 3.30
C GLY A 133 -0.64 1.65 3.66
N GLY A 134 -0.32 1.91 4.92
CA GLY A 134 1.05 1.93 5.46
C GLY A 134 1.34 3.24 6.14
N VAL A 135 2.13 4.12 5.52
CA VAL A 135 2.41 5.47 6.05
C VAL A 135 1.40 6.52 5.59
N THR A 136 0.26 6.10 5.05
CA THR A 136 -0.84 6.98 4.63
C THR A 136 -1.59 7.57 5.83
N ALA A 137 -2.32 8.67 5.61
CA ALA A 137 -3.21 9.23 6.62
C ALA A 137 -4.43 8.32 6.83
N PRO A 138 -4.80 7.97 8.08
CA PRO A 138 -5.92 7.07 8.36
C PRO A 138 -7.28 7.64 7.90
N SER A 139 -7.46 8.97 8.04
CA SER A 139 -8.66 9.68 7.58
C SER A 139 -8.88 9.49 6.09
N ASP A 140 -7.82 9.71 5.31
CA ASP A 140 -7.89 9.68 3.85
C ASP A 140 -8.08 8.24 3.35
N ALA A 141 -7.40 7.28 3.98
CA ALA A 141 -7.58 5.86 3.67
C ALA A 141 -9.02 5.39 4.02
N LYS A 142 -9.57 5.86 5.15
CA LYS A 142 -10.96 5.58 5.51
C LYS A 142 -11.92 6.19 4.49
N PHE A 143 -11.76 7.46 4.17
CA PHE A 143 -12.61 8.16 3.20
C PHE A 143 -12.57 7.46 1.83
N MET A 144 -11.37 7.14 1.33
CA MET A 144 -11.21 6.43 0.06
C MET A 144 -11.91 5.06 0.08
N SER A 145 -11.77 4.29 1.16
CA SER A 145 -12.41 2.98 1.27
C SER A 145 -13.92 3.05 1.41
N ASP A 146 -14.46 4.09 2.08
CA ASP A 146 -15.91 4.31 2.17
C ASP A 146 -16.49 4.69 0.81
N THR A 147 -15.85 5.63 0.12
CA THR A 147 -16.25 6.04 -1.23
C THR A 147 -16.20 4.88 -2.22
N LEU A 148 -15.14 4.07 -2.15
CA LEU A 148 -15.01 2.89 -3.02
C LEU A 148 -16.11 1.87 -2.76
N ALA A 149 -16.51 1.66 -1.50
CA ALA A 149 -17.61 0.76 -1.15
C ALA A 149 -18.96 1.26 -1.72
N VAL A 150 -19.20 2.57 -1.71
CA VAL A 150 -20.39 3.19 -2.32
C VAL A 150 -20.39 2.96 -3.84
N LEU A 151 -19.29 3.22 -4.53
CA LEU A 151 -19.19 3.00 -5.98
C LEU A 151 -19.46 1.54 -6.39
N ILE A 152 -18.99 0.58 -5.58
CA ILE A 152 -19.26 -0.84 -5.81
C ILE A 152 -20.76 -1.13 -5.62
N ALA A 153 -21.39 -0.62 -4.58
CA ALA A 153 -22.82 -0.81 -4.32
C ALA A 153 -23.69 -0.19 -5.42
N GLU A 154 -23.35 0.99 -5.92
CA GLU A 154 -24.03 1.65 -7.04
C GLU A 154 -23.92 0.81 -8.32
N ARG A 155 -22.73 0.26 -8.62
CA ARG A 155 -22.54 -0.64 -9.76
C ARG A 155 -23.43 -1.89 -9.66
N GLU A 156 -23.47 -2.50 -8.47
CA GLU A 156 -24.30 -3.70 -8.24
C GLU A 156 -25.80 -3.40 -8.38
N GLY A 157 -26.25 -2.28 -7.84
CA GLY A 157 -27.63 -1.79 -8.00
C GLY A 157 -28.00 -1.55 -9.45
N SER A 158 -27.12 -0.92 -10.24
CA SER A 158 -27.33 -0.67 -11.66
C SER A 158 -27.37 -1.99 -12.47
N SER A 159 -26.53 -2.96 -12.11
CA SER A 159 -26.51 -4.28 -12.77
C SER A 159 -27.82 -5.06 -12.54
N LEU A 160 -28.38 -4.99 -11.32
CA LEU A 160 -29.65 -5.66 -10.99
C LEU A 160 -30.84 -4.99 -11.70
N MET A 161 -30.80 -3.68 -11.93
CA MET A 161 -31.86 -2.94 -12.62
C MET A 161 -31.83 -3.23 -14.12
N GLY A 162 -30.65 -3.36 -14.74
CA GLY A 162 -30.50 -3.71 -16.16
C GLY A 162 -30.86 -5.17 -16.50
N MET A 163 -30.94 -6.06 -15.50
CA MET A 163 -31.30 -7.48 -15.71
C MET A 163 -32.82 -7.73 -15.61
N LYS A 164 -33.60 -6.70 -15.26
CA LYS A 164 -35.08 -6.77 -15.16
C LYS A 164 -35.82 -6.18 -16.38
N LEU A 165 -35.09 -5.76 -17.39
CA LEU A 165 -35.62 -5.31 -18.68
C LEU A 165 -35.34 -6.34 -19.78
#